data_365903b9ff41d3e391ad6be32df349ab
#
_entry.id   365903b9ff41d3e391ad6be32df349ab
#
_cell.length_a   1.000
_cell.length_b   1.000
_cell.length_c   1.000
_cell.angle_alpha   90.00
_cell.angle_beta   90.00
_cell.angle_gamma   90.00
#
_symmetry.space_group_name_H-M   'P 1'
#
loop_
_entity.id
_entity.type
_entity.pdbx_description
1 polymer ?
#
loop_
_entity_poly.entity_id
_entity_poly.type
_entity_poly.pdbx_seq_one_letter_code
_entity_poly.pdbx_strand_id
1 'polypeptide(L)'
;LEFRRVLFRSMALQVTDVTKHYDSGFTLDDVTFDLPKGYIMGLIGPNGAGKSTLIKLILNMIRRDHGSIQVLGLDNIIDEEAVKERLGVVFDSSYLYEQWKVSKVERIVAPLYPAWNGDRYRRYLDDFGLGGAQNGKKKIKDLSRGMQMKLMLAIALSHDAKLLILDEPSSALDPITKL
;
A
#
# COMPACT_ATOMS: atom_id res chain seq x y z
N LEU A 1 -25.95 7.18 36.74
CA LEU A 1 -25.89 7.12 35.30
C LEU A 1 -24.41 7.22 34.90
N GLU A 2 -23.73 6.08 34.78
CA GLU A 2 -22.37 6.02 34.21
C GLU A 2 -22.48 6.18 32.69
N PHE A 3 -22.07 7.34 32.20
CA PHE A 3 -21.80 7.52 30.78
C PHE A 3 -20.51 6.75 30.45
N ARG A 4 -20.63 5.50 29.99
CA ARG A 4 -19.55 4.86 29.24
C ARG A 4 -19.29 5.75 28.02
N ARG A 5 -18.18 6.50 28.04
CA ARG A 5 -17.60 7.07 26.84
C ARG A 5 -17.25 5.89 25.92
N VAL A 6 -18.12 5.59 24.98
CA VAL A 6 -17.75 4.81 23.81
C VAL A 6 -16.75 5.68 23.07
N LEU A 7 -15.47 5.41 23.26
CA LEU A 7 -14.41 5.97 22.41
C LEU A 7 -14.70 5.45 21.01
N PHE A 8 -15.33 6.26 20.18
CA PHE A 8 -15.39 6.01 18.74
C PHE A 8 -13.95 5.99 18.23
N ARG A 9 -13.36 4.80 18.17
CA ARG A 9 -12.05 4.63 17.52
C ARG A 9 -12.28 4.95 16.05
N SER A 10 -11.64 6.01 15.55
CA SER A 10 -11.71 6.33 14.14
C SER A 10 -11.10 5.17 13.33
N MET A 11 -11.82 4.71 12.32
CA MET A 11 -11.39 3.59 11.48
C MET A 11 -10.36 4.04 10.44
N ALA A 12 -9.37 3.20 10.19
CA ALA A 12 -8.44 3.37 9.08
C ALA A 12 -9.00 2.76 7.82
N LEU A 13 -9.70 1.62 7.94
CA LEU A 13 -10.33 0.92 6.84
C LEU A 13 -11.62 0.27 7.34
N GLN A 14 -12.68 0.37 6.55
CA GLN A 14 -13.95 -0.34 6.76
C GLN A 14 -14.34 -1.01 5.44
N VAL A 15 -14.59 -2.29 5.48
CA VAL A 15 -15.05 -3.11 4.36
C VAL A 15 -16.35 -3.74 4.79
N THR A 16 -17.42 -3.53 4.04
CA THR A 16 -18.77 -3.98 4.39
C THR A 16 -19.42 -4.66 3.21
N ASP A 17 -19.76 -5.95 3.38
CA ASP A 17 -20.51 -6.80 2.45
C ASP A 17 -19.92 -6.79 1.02
N VAL A 18 -18.57 -6.74 0.92
CA VAL A 18 -17.89 -6.58 -0.36
C VAL A 18 -17.85 -7.89 -1.11
N THR A 19 -18.41 -7.86 -2.31
CA THR A 19 -18.46 -9.00 -3.23
C THR A 19 -17.86 -8.64 -4.58
N LYS A 20 -17.12 -9.59 -5.17
CA LYS A 20 -16.58 -9.51 -6.53
C LYS A 20 -16.65 -10.86 -7.23
N HIS A 21 -17.36 -10.89 -8.33
CA HIS A 21 -17.44 -12.05 -9.23
C HIS A 21 -16.49 -11.89 -10.42
N TYR A 22 -15.93 -12.99 -10.86
CA TYR A 22 -15.12 -13.07 -12.06
C TYR A 22 -15.70 -14.13 -13.01
N ASP A 23 -15.64 -13.87 -14.30
CA ASP A 23 -16.12 -14.81 -15.36
C ASP A 23 -15.40 -16.17 -15.30
N SER A 24 -14.20 -16.21 -14.69
CA SER A 24 -13.45 -17.45 -14.45
C SER A 24 -14.06 -18.37 -13.40
N GLY A 25 -15.16 -17.96 -12.76
CA GLY A 25 -15.82 -18.68 -11.68
C GLY A 25 -15.30 -18.39 -10.27
N PHE A 26 -14.23 -17.60 -10.12
CA PHE A 26 -13.79 -17.14 -8.79
C PHE A 26 -14.72 -16.06 -8.26
N THR A 27 -15.09 -16.17 -7.00
CA THR A 27 -15.87 -15.15 -6.29
C THR A 27 -15.20 -14.81 -4.96
N LEU A 28 -15.02 -13.51 -4.70
CA LEU A 28 -14.82 -12.98 -3.37
C LEU A 28 -16.20 -12.59 -2.86
N ASP A 29 -16.68 -13.19 -1.78
CA ASP A 29 -18.08 -13.08 -1.36
C ASP A 29 -18.21 -12.58 0.07
N ASP A 30 -19.07 -11.58 0.26
CA ASP A 30 -19.52 -11.03 1.54
C ASP A 30 -18.40 -10.72 2.55
N VAL A 31 -17.34 -10.04 2.08
CA VAL A 31 -16.21 -9.70 2.94
C VAL A 31 -16.54 -8.48 3.78
N THR A 32 -16.53 -8.67 5.12
CA THR A 32 -16.79 -7.59 6.09
C THR A 32 -15.73 -7.60 7.19
N PHE A 33 -15.06 -6.47 7.40
CA PHE A 33 -14.16 -6.24 8.52
C PHE A 33 -13.84 -4.74 8.71
N ASP A 34 -13.37 -4.40 9.90
CA ASP A 34 -12.92 -3.07 10.29
C ASP A 34 -11.47 -3.09 10.76
N LEU A 35 -10.68 -2.09 10.36
CA LEU A 35 -9.34 -1.82 10.88
C LEU A 35 -9.33 -0.47 11.59
N PRO A 36 -9.26 -0.41 12.92
CA PRO A 36 -9.12 0.83 13.65
C PRO A 36 -7.75 1.50 13.38
N LYS A 37 -7.66 2.82 13.49
CA LYS A 37 -6.39 3.55 13.42
C LYS A 37 -5.43 3.08 14.51
N GLY A 38 -4.15 2.98 14.16
CA GLY A 38 -3.08 2.55 15.06
C GLY A 38 -2.96 1.03 15.23
N TYR A 39 -3.71 0.24 14.46
CA TYR A 39 -3.64 -1.21 14.46
C TYR A 39 -2.98 -1.75 13.19
N ILE A 40 -2.46 -2.96 13.30
CA ILE A 40 -1.93 -3.76 12.18
C ILE A 40 -2.87 -4.94 11.98
N MET A 41 -3.21 -5.21 10.72
CA MET A 41 -4.02 -6.37 10.33
C MET A 41 -3.26 -7.21 9.31
N GLY A 42 -3.22 -8.52 9.50
CA GLY A 42 -2.69 -9.49 8.53
C GLY A 42 -3.81 -10.17 7.75
N LEU A 43 -3.72 -10.13 6.43
CA LEU A 43 -4.56 -10.95 5.54
C LEU A 43 -3.90 -12.31 5.34
N ILE A 44 -4.44 -13.35 5.95
CA ILE A 44 -3.88 -14.70 5.92
C ILE A 44 -4.83 -15.62 5.13
N GLY A 45 -4.27 -16.48 4.31
CA GLY A 45 -5.03 -17.45 3.51
C GLY A 45 -4.17 -18.09 2.43
N PRO A 46 -4.61 -19.20 1.86
CA PRO A 46 -3.90 -19.88 0.77
C PRO A 46 -3.81 -19.01 -0.50
N ASN A 47 -2.98 -19.46 -1.46
CA ASN A 47 -2.95 -18.84 -2.78
C ASN A 47 -4.32 -19.00 -3.44
N GLY A 48 -4.80 -17.93 -4.09
CA GLY A 48 -6.14 -17.91 -4.69
C GLY A 48 -7.29 -17.57 -3.73
N ALA A 49 -7.04 -17.38 -2.42
CA ALA A 49 -8.08 -16.99 -1.45
C ALA A 49 -8.66 -15.58 -1.64
N GLY A 50 -8.16 -14.79 -2.60
CA GLY A 50 -8.69 -13.46 -2.88
C GLY A 50 -7.97 -12.31 -2.16
N LYS A 51 -6.84 -12.55 -1.48
CA LYS A 51 -6.08 -11.50 -0.79
C LYS A 51 -5.73 -10.31 -1.70
N SER A 52 -5.08 -10.60 -2.83
CA SER A 52 -4.71 -9.55 -3.80
C SER A 52 -5.93 -8.94 -4.51
N THR A 53 -7.02 -9.70 -4.65
CA THR A 53 -8.31 -9.18 -5.14
C THR A 53 -8.86 -8.14 -4.18
N LEU A 54 -8.89 -8.44 -2.89
CA LEU A 54 -9.35 -7.51 -1.86
C LEU A 54 -8.48 -6.24 -1.82
N ILE A 55 -7.16 -6.37 -1.88
CA ILE A 55 -6.24 -5.22 -1.97
C ILE A 55 -6.58 -4.36 -3.20
N LYS A 56 -6.78 -4.97 -4.38
CA LYS A 56 -7.14 -4.24 -5.60
C LYS A 56 -8.50 -3.54 -5.48
N LEU A 57 -9.47 -4.13 -4.77
CA LEU A 57 -10.77 -3.51 -4.49
C LEU A 57 -10.62 -2.30 -3.57
N ILE A 58 -9.83 -2.41 -2.49
CA ILE A 58 -9.53 -1.30 -1.57
C ILE A 58 -8.89 -0.13 -2.32
N LEU A 59 -7.96 -0.42 -3.23
CA LEU A 59 -7.25 0.57 -4.05
C LEU A 59 -8.06 1.10 -5.24
N ASN A 60 -9.31 0.63 -5.43
CA ASN A 60 -10.15 0.92 -6.60
C ASN A 60 -9.46 0.63 -7.95
N MET A 61 -8.55 -0.34 -7.98
CA MET A 61 -7.93 -0.84 -9.22
C MET A 61 -8.88 -1.76 -10.01
N ILE A 62 -9.85 -2.35 -9.33
CA ILE A 62 -10.96 -3.11 -9.91
C ILE A 62 -12.25 -2.70 -9.19
N ARG A 63 -13.38 -2.78 -9.89
CA ARG A 63 -14.69 -2.42 -9.33
C ARG A 63 -15.29 -3.60 -8.56
N ARG A 64 -15.82 -3.31 -7.36
CA ARG A 64 -16.67 -4.24 -6.61
C ARG A 64 -18.04 -4.37 -7.26
N ASP A 65 -18.70 -5.50 -7.08
CA ASP A 65 -20.06 -5.72 -7.57
C ASP A 65 -21.10 -5.33 -6.50
N HIS A 66 -20.78 -5.56 -5.21
CA HIS A 66 -21.61 -5.18 -4.06
C HIS A 66 -20.75 -4.66 -2.91
N GLY A 67 -21.42 -4.07 -1.90
CA GLY A 67 -20.83 -3.61 -0.67
C GLY A 67 -20.21 -2.22 -0.74
N SER A 68 -19.47 -1.85 0.31
CA SER A 68 -18.81 -0.55 0.42
C SER A 68 -17.42 -0.69 1.04
N ILE A 69 -16.52 0.23 0.65
CA ILE A 69 -15.17 0.33 1.22
C ILE A 69 -14.93 1.79 1.58
N GLN A 70 -14.63 2.04 2.86
CA GLN A 70 -14.24 3.36 3.34
C GLN A 70 -12.81 3.32 3.86
N VAL A 71 -12.00 4.27 3.41
CA VAL A 71 -10.62 4.48 3.85
C VAL A 71 -10.55 5.81 4.57
N LEU A 72 -10.22 5.79 5.87
CA LEU A 72 -10.18 7.00 6.71
C LEU A 72 -11.51 7.79 6.72
N GLY A 73 -12.64 7.09 6.54
CA GLY A 73 -13.97 7.69 6.47
C GLY A 73 -14.37 8.23 5.09
N LEU A 74 -13.55 8.03 4.05
CA LEU A 74 -13.81 8.42 2.67
C LEU A 74 -14.20 7.19 1.83
N ASP A 75 -15.17 7.31 0.93
CA ASP A 75 -15.50 6.23 0.00
C ASP A 75 -14.39 6.07 -1.05
N ASN A 76 -13.90 4.85 -1.24
CA ASN A 76 -12.74 4.61 -2.10
C ASN A 76 -13.00 4.76 -3.60
N ILE A 77 -14.27 4.95 -4.02
CA ILE A 77 -14.65 5.23 -5.41
C ILE A 77 -14.98 6.71 -5.59
N ILE A 78 -15.80 7.27 -4.69
CA ILE A 78 -16.27 8.66 -4.79
C ILE A 78 -15.13 9.63 -4.49
N ASP A 79 -14.33 9.33 -3.46
CA ASP A 79 -13.23 10.17 -2.97
C ASP A 79 -11.87 9.60 -3.39
N GLU A 80 -11.77 8.94 -4.55
CA GLU A 80 -10.63 8.13 -4.98
C GLU A 80 -9.29 8.87 -4.87
N GLU A 81 -9.21 10.11 -5.33
CA GLU A 81 -7.99 10.93 -5.29
C GLU A 81 -7.56 11.20 -3.85
N ALA A 82 -8.48 11.68 -3.01
CA ALA A 82 -8.22 11.96 -1.60
C ALA A 82 -7.85 10.70 -0.79
N VAL A 83 -8.37 9.54 -1.17
CA VAL A 83 -7.99 8.24 -0.59
C VAL A 83 -6.58 7.87 -1.03
N LYS A 84 -6.26 7.94 -2.33
CA LYS A 84 -4.94 7.54 -2.87
C LYS A 84 -3.80 8.40 -2.33
N GLU A 85 -4.01 9.69 -2.13
CA GLU A 85 -3.03 10.58 -1.49
C GLU A 85 -2.63 10.14 -0.07
N ARG A 86 -3.52 9.45 0.64
CA ARG A 86 -3.34 9.03 2.03
C ARG A 86 -2.91 7.57 2.18
N LEU A 87 -2.79 6.85 1.06
CA LEU A 87 -2.39 5.46 1.04
C LEU A 87 -0.91 5.33 0.66
N GLY A 88 -0.15 4.58 1.45
CA GLY A 88 1.15 4.04 1.04
C GLY A 88 0.97 2.60 0.60
N VAL A 89 1.43 2.27 -0.61
CA VAL A 89 1.24 0.93 -1.16
C VAL A 89 2.57 0.34 -1.62
N VAL A 90 2.81 -0.90 -1.21
CA VAL A 90 3.95 -1.68 -1.66
C VAL A 90 3.43 -3.02 -2.17
N PHE A 91 3.57 -3.27 -3.46
CA PHE A 91 3.19 -4.52 -4.09
C PHE A 91 4.35 -5.52 -4.08
N ASP A 92 4.03 -6.79 -4.26
CA ASP A 92 4.98 -7.89 -4.46
C ASP A 92 5.96 -7.64 -5.63
N SER A 93 5.50 -7.00 -6.70
CA SER A 93 6.30 -6.58 -7.85
C SER A 93 6.35 -5.06 -7.98
N SER A 94 7.48 -4.54 -8.47
CA SER A 94 7.64 -3.10 -8.67
C SER A 94 6.71 -2.58 -9.77
N TYR A 95 5.97 -1.53 -9.47
CA TYR A 95 5.16 -0.76 -10.44
C TYR A 95 5.94 0.38 -11.09
N LEU A 96 7.20 0.57 -10.70
CA LEU A 96 8.05 1.62 -11.24
C LEU A 96 8.57 1.23 -12.63
N TYR A 97 8.62 2.18 -13.54
CA TYR A 97 9.13 1.92 -14.89
C TYR A 97 10.60 1.49 -14.86
N GLU A 98 10.88 0.31 -15.37
CA GLU A 98 12.14 -0.39 -15.27
C GLU A 98 13.36 0.40 -15.78
N GLN A 99 13.18 1.30 -16.78
CA GLN A 99 14.27 2.09 -17.35
C GLN A 99 14.58 3.37 -16.56
N TRP A 100 13.75 3.73 -15.55
CA TRP A 100 14.07 4.88 -14.73
C TRP A 100 15.32 4.63 -13.88
N LYS A 101 16.11 5.68 -13.71
CA LYS A 101 17.21 5.68 -12.74
C LYS A 101 16.65 5.98 -11.34
N VAL A 102 17.22 5.36 -10.31
CA VAL A 102 16.84 5.62 -8.91
C VAL A 102 16.85 7.11 -8.61
N SER A 103 17.87 7.86 -9.07
CA SER A 103 17.98 9.30 -8.89
C SER A 103 16.88 10.13 -9.57
N LYS A 104 16.08 9.54 -10.46
CA LYS A 104 14.98 10.23 -11.14
C LYS A 104 13.62 9.98 -10.49
N VAL A 105 13.52 8.96 -9.64
CA VAL A 105 12.25 8.52 -9.04
C VAL A 105 11.60 9.64 -8.25
N GLU A 106 12.34 10.32 -7.36
CA GLU A 106 11.81 11.43 -6.57
C GLU A 106 11.17 12.51 -7.45
N ARG A 107 11.86 12.95 -8.50
CA ARG A 107 11.37 14.01 -9.40
C ARG A 107 10.09 13.63 -10.12
N ILE A 108 9.87 12.33 -10.36
CA ILE A 108 8.70 11.81 -11.08
C ILE A 108 7.54 11.59 -10.12
N VAL A 109 7.83 11.05 -8.94
CA VAL A 109 6.80 10.61 -7.99
C VAL A 109 6.34 11.73 -7.06
N ALA A 110 7.26 12.61 -6.61
CA ALA A 110 6.94 13.68 -5.67
C ALA A 110 5.76 14.57 -6.10
N PRO A 111 5.61 14.96 -7.38
CA PRO A 111 4.48 15.79 -7.82
C PRO A 111 3.11 15.12 -7.69
N LEU A 112 3.05 13.78 -7.52
CA LEU A 112 1.80 13.04 -7.36
C LEU A 112 1.24 13.13 -5.92
N TYR A 113 2.05 13.61 -4.98
CA TYR A 113 1.70 13.63 -3.56
C TYR A 113 1.90 15.02 -2.96
N PRO A 114 0.83 15.75 -2.63
CA PRO A 114 0.93 17.10 -2.03
C PRO A 114 1.72 17.13 -0.73
N ALA A 115 1.66 16.05 0.06
CA ALA A 115 2.37 15.90 1.34
C ALA A 115 3.76 15.26 1.20
N TRP A 116 4.36 15.27 0.01
CA TRP A 116 5.70 14.70 -0.20
C TRP A 116 6.77 15.39 0.66
N ASN A 117 7.62 14.57 1.28
CA ASN A 117 8.76 15.04 2.05
C ASN A 117 10.07 14.46 1.48
N GLY A 118 10.80 15.28 0.71
CA GLY A 118 12.03 14.88 0.04
C GLY A 118 13.17 14.54 1.01
N ASP A 119 13.26 15.21 2.19
CA ASP A 119 14.27 14.88 3.20
C ASP A 119 14.00 13.51 3.80
N ARG A 120 12.75 13.19 4.09
CA ARG A 120 12.33 11.88 4.56
C ARG A 120 12.62 10.80 3.52
N TYR A 121 12.35 11.07 2.24
CA TYR A 121 12.66 10.14 1.15
C TYR A 121 14.16 9.84 1.05
N ARG A 122 15.01 10.86 1.07
CA ARG A 122 16.47 10.70 1.02
C ARG A 122 16.98 9.92 2.22
N ARG A 123 16.48 10.21 3.43
CA ARG A 123 16.81 9.47 4.63
C ARG A 123 16.45 7.97 4.49
N TYR A 124 15.26 7.64 4.00
CA TYR A 124 14.90 6.23 3.79
C TYR A 124 15.76 5.56 2.72
N LEU A 125 16.16 6.28 1.66
CA LEU A 125 17.11 5.71 0.71
C LEU A 125 18.44 5.35 1.37
N ASP A 126 18.95 6.21 2.25
CA ASP A 126 20.19 5.94 2.99
C ASP A 126 20.04 4.77 3.97
N ASP A 127 18.98 4.77 4.77
CA ASP A 127 18.64 3.72 5.75
C ASP A 127 18.48 2.33 5.07
N PHE A 128 17.96 2.30 3.84
CA PHE A 128 17.73 1.08 3.08
C PHE A 128 18.94 0.68 2.19
N GLY A 129 20.03 1.44 2.23
CA GLY A 129 21.23 1.18 1.42
C GLY A 129 21.05 1.47 -0.07
N LEU A 130 20.11 2.33 -0.42
CA LEU A 130 19.82 2.78 -1.79
C LEU A 130 20.37 4.18 -2.07
N GLY A 131 20.87 4.88 -1.07
CA GLY A 131 21.47 6.21 -1.18
C GLY A 131 22.80 6.23 -1.94
N GLY A 132 23.27 7.45 -2.15
CA GLY A 132 24.57 7.70 -2.79
C GLY A 132 24.57 7.66 -4.31
N ALA A 133 25.61 8.25 -4.89
CA ALA A 133 25.73 8.45 -6.34
C ALA A 133 25.78 7.14 -7.15
N GLN A 134 26.33 6.07 -6.59
CA GLN A 134 26.47 4.79 -7.26
C GLN A 134 25.12 4.10 -7.48
N ASN A 135 24.27 4.05 -6.44
CA ASN A 135 22.92 3.50 -6.55
C ASN A 135 22.01 4.41 -7.37
N GLY A 136 22.15 5.74 -7.24
CA GLY A 136 21.37 6.70 -8.02
C GLY A 136 21.52 6.56 -9.53
N LYS A 137 22.64 6.02 -10.03
CA LYS A 137 22.89 5.76 -11.46
C LYS A 137 22.25 4.47 -11.97
N LYS A 138 21.93 3.52 -11.08
CA LYS A 138 21.30 2.24 -11.45
C LYS A 138 19.87 2.48 -11.97
N LYS A 139 19.47 1.67 -12.95
CA LYS A 139 18.08 1.60 -13.38
C LYS A 139 17.29 0.70 -12.42
N ILE A 140 15.97 0.88 -12.39
CA ILE A 140 15.09 0.04 -11.54
C ILE A 140 15.25 -1.44 -11.85
N LYS A 141 15.35 -1.82 -13.13
CA LYS A 141 15.57 -3.21 -13.55
C LYS A 141 16.90 -3.82 -13.06
N ASP A 142 17.89 -2.99 -12.74
CA ASP A 142 19.21 -3.43 -12.28
C ASP A 142 19.25 -3.62 -10.74
N LEU A 143 18.15 -3.30 -10.05
CA LEU A 143 17.95 -3.53 -8.62
C LEU A 143 17.47 -4.95 -8.37
N SER A 144 17.94 -5.57 -7.29
CA SER A 144 17.34 -6.82 -6.82
C SER A 144 15.88 -6.58 -6.41
N ARG A 145 15.06 -7.65 -6.36
CA ARG A 145 13.68 -7.58 -5.92
C ARG A 145 13.53 -6.91 -4.54
N GLY A 146 14.41 -7.29 -3.59
CA GLY A 146 14.45 -6.65 -2.27
C GLY A 146 14.81 -5.16 -2.31
N MET A 147 15.72 -4.75 -3.20
CA MET A 147 16.04 -3.33 -3.39
C MET A 147 14.87 -2.56 -4.02
N GLN A 148 14.15 -3.15 -4.97
CA GLN A 148 12.95 -2.53 -5.56
C GLN A 148 11.86 -2.35 -4.52
N MET A 149 11.64 -3.35 -3.66
CA MET A 149 10.69 -3.28 -2.56
C MET A 149 11.06 -2.18 -1.54
N LYS A 150 12.35 -2.09 -1.15
CA LYS A 150 12.85 -1.01 -0.28
C LYS A 150 12.62 0.36 -0.91
N LEU A 151 12.81 0.50 -2.22
CA LEU A 151 12.55 1.76 -2.94
C LEU A 151 11.05 2.12 -2.92
N MET A 152 10.15 1.16 -3.17
CA MET A 152 8.70 1.38 -3.06
C MET A 152 8.30 1.74 -1.63
N LEU A 153 8.91 1.11 -0.62
CA LEU A 153 8.67 1.44 0.77
C LEU A 153 9.14 2.86 1.12
N ALA A 154 10.32 3.28 0.62
CA ALA A 154 10.79 4.65 0.79
C ALA A 154 9.80 5.66 0.20
N ILE A 155 9.24 5.39 -0.97
CA ILE A 155 8.18 6.21 -1.59
C ILE A 155 6.95 6.26 -0.68
N ALA A 156 6.41 5.10 -0.31
CA ALA A 156 5.18 4.99 0.46
C ALA A 156 5.26 5.70 1.83
N LEU A 157 6.44 5.73 2.45
CA LEU A 157 6.67 6.38 3.74
C LEU A 157 6.98 7.88 3.63
N SER A 158 7.19 8.42 2.42
CA SER A 158 7.66 9.80 2.23
C SER A 158 6.56 10.82 1.99
N HIS A 159 5.30 10.42 1.80
CA HIS A 159 4.18 11.32 1.51
C HIS A 159 3.11 11.38 2.61
N ASP A 160 3.49 11.07 3.86
CA ASP A 160 2.60 11.13 5.03
C ASP A 160 1.38 10.19 4.94
N ALA A 161 1.58 9.01 4.35
CA ALA A 161 0.56 7.97 4.27
C ALA A 161 -0.07 7.68 5.64
N LYS A 162 -1.38 7.61 5.70
CA LYS A 162 -2.16 7.35 6.92
C LYS A 162 -2.55 5.88 7.06
N LEU A 163 -2.55 5.15 5.96
CA LEU A 163 -2.72 3.70 5.90
C LEU A 163 -1.68 3.11 4.95
N LEU A 164 -0.93 2.13 5.41
CA LEU A 164 0.05 1.41 4.63
C LEU A 164 -0.50 0.03 4.26
N ILE A 165 -0.49 -0.30 2.97
CA ILE A 165 -0.89 -1.60 2.44
C ILE A 165 0.33 -2.28 1.84
N LEU A 166 0.64 -3.48 2.36
CA LEU A 166 1.79 -4.26 1.91
C LEU A 166 1.28 -5.60 1.35
N ASP A 167 1.54 -5.87 0.07
CA ASP A 167 1.20 -7.15 -0.57
C ASP A 167 2.45 -8.04 -0.60
N GLU A 168 2.44 -9.11 0.19
CA GLU A 168 3.54 -10.09 0.34
C GLU A 168 4.95 -9.48 0.59
N PRO A 169 5.11 -8.55 1.56
CA PRO A 169 6.35 -7.79 1.73
C PRO A 169 7.57 -8.67 2.06
N SER A 170 7.34 -9.87 2.58
CA SER A 170 8.41 -10.79 2.96
C SER A 170 8.90 -11.69 1.83
N SER A 171 8.23 -11.73 0.69
CA SER A 171 8.58 -12.61 -0.44
C SER A 171 9.94 -12.25 -1.07
N ALA A 172 10.33 -10.97 -0.97
CA ALA A 172 11.55 -10.42 -1.54
C ALA A 172 12.66 -10.13 -0.51
N LEU A 173 12.43 -10.41 0.77
CA LEU A 173 13.44 -10.26 1.83
C LEU A 173 14.18 -11.58 2.02
N ASP A 174 15.50 -11.49 2.25
CA ASP A 174 16.34 -12.64 2.59
C ASP A 174 15.77 -13.37 3.82
N PRO A 175 15.81 -14.71 3.87
CA PRO A 175 15.35 -15.48 5.04
C PRO A 175 15.95 -15.03 6.37
N ILE A 176 17.17 -14.51 6.36
CA ILE A 176 17.87 -13.99 7.55
C ILE A 176 17.27 -12.66 8.06
N THR A 177 16.62 -11.90 7.18
CA THR A 177 15.94 -10.62 7.56
C THR A 177 14.50 -10.85 8.00
N LYS A 178 14.00 -12.10 7.99
CA LYS A 178 12.64 -12.47 8.41
C LYS A 178 12.51 -12.79 9.91
N LEU A 179 13.61 -12.75 10.65
CA LEU A 179 13.68 -12.89 12.10
C LEU A 179 13.83 -11.51 12.73
#